data_a28d64e696b83ed511f50efaf3d1039a
#
_entry.id   a28d64e696b83ed511f50efaf3d1039a
#
_cell.length_a   1.000
_cell.length_b   1.000
_cell.length_c   1.000
_cell.angle_alpha   90.00
_cell.angle_beta   90.00
_cell.angle_gamma   90.00
#
_symmetry.space_group_name_H-M   'P 1'
#
loop_
_entity.id
_entity.type
_entity.pdbx_description
1 polymer ?
#
loop_
_entity_poly.entity_id
_entity_poly.type
_entity_poly.pdbx_seq_one_letter_code
_entity_poly.pdbx_strand_id
1 'polypeptide(L)'
;MPIIATIEQLEAIYGQPGEASTVKVANRITPPYRVLIDKSPFAALATCGPEGLDCSPRGDRPGFVRVHDERTLMMPDRRGNNRVDSLRNIVRDSRVALLFLIPGSGSTLRVNGRAQVSADADLLASFKMDGKAPRTVIVMTVEEIYFQCARAIVRSDLWNPDKRVDPKTLPTPGQILADMSENRVGGEEYDRAWPERARQSLW
;
A
#
# COMPACT_ATOMS: atom_id res chain seq x y z
N MET A 1 24.27 15.95 -17.68
CA MET A 1 23.98 15.88 -16.25
C MET A 1 24.76 14.69 -15.69
N PRO A 2 25.61 14.85 -14.66
CA PRO A 2 26.37 13.74 -14.10
C PRO A 2 25.40 12.72 -13.46
N ILE A 3 25.54 11.46 -13.83
CA ILE A 3 24.74 10.34 -13.31
C ILE A 3 25.64 9.52 -12.39
N ILE A 4 25.13 9.19 -11.18
CA ILE A 4 25.79 8.27 -10.26
C ILE A 4 25.54 6.86 -10.78
N ALA A 5 26.59 6.14 -11.13
CA ALA A 5 26.53 4.83 -11.77
C ALA A 5 27.01 3.68 -10.88
N THR A 6 27.66 3.98 -9.75
CA THR A 6 28.21 2.95 -8.83
C THR A 6 27.84 3.24 -7.38
N ILE A 7 27.89 2.18 -6.56
CA ILE A 7 27.63 2.30 -5.10
C ILE A 7 28.69 3.16 -4.43
N GLU A 8 29.95 3.05 -4.84
CA GLU A 8 31.07 3.83 -4.27
C GLU A 8 30.89 5.34 -4.51
N GLN A 9 30.38 5.73 -5.69
CA GLN A 9 30.05 7.13 -5.98
C GLN A 9 28.90 7.63 -5.08
N LEU A 10 27.93 6.78 -4.81
CA LEU A 10 26.81 7.09 -3.92
C LEU A 10 27.28 7.25 -2.47
N GLU A 11 28.09 6.32 -1.98
CA GLU A 11 28.62 6.32 -0.61
C GLU A 11 29.56 7.51 -0.37
N ALA A 12 30.33 7.93 -1.38
CA ALA A 12 31.16 9.12 -1.30
C ALA A 12 30.35 10.42 -1.04
N ILE A 13 29.08 10.46 -1.46
CA ILE A 13 28.20 11.61 -1.25
C ILE A 13 27.48 11.52 0.12
N TYR A 14 26.99 10.33 0.49
CA TYR A 14 26.11 10.16 1.65
C TYR A 14 26.83 9.68 2.92
N GLY A 15 28.02 9.08 2.79
CA GLY A 15 28.73 8.44 3.90
C GLY A 15 28.00 7.20 4.42
N GLN A 16 28.37 6.78 5.63
CA GLN A 16 27.79 5.62 6.27
C GLN A 16 26.53 5.97 7.09
N PRO A 17 25.54 5.07 7.15
CA PRO A 17 24.33 5.28 7.95
C PRO A 17 24.66 5.32 9.45
N GLY A 18 24.05 6.25 10.17
CA GLY A 18 24.16 6.30 11.64
C GLY A 18 23.44 5.12 12.31
N GLU A 19 23.92 4.73 13.52
CA GLU A 19 23.42 3.59 14.30
C GLU A 19 21.89 3.59 14.46
N ALA A 20 21.28 4.74 14.74
CA ALA A 20 19.82 4.87 14.89
C ALA A 20 19.03 4.49 13.63
N SER A 21 19.66 4.50 12.45
CA SER A 21 19.02 4.10 11.19
C SER A 21 19.08 2.60 10.93
N THR A 22 19.96 1.89 11.60
CA THR A 22 20.20 0.45 11.44
C THR A 22 19.60 -0.39 12.59
N VAL A 23 19.75 0.07 13.84
CA VAL A 23 19.28 -0.66 15.03
C VAL A 23 17.76 -0.89 15.06
N LYS A 24 16.99 -0.06 14.39
CA LYS A 24 15.53 -0.17 14.29
C LYS A 24 15.04 -1.28 13.35
N VAL A 25 15.95 -1.84 12.55
CA VAL A 25 15.61 -2.88 11.57
C VAL A 25 15.46 -4.22 12.29
N ALA A 26 14.30 -4.86 12.10
CA ALA A 26 14.02 -6.17 12.66
C ALA A 26 13.57 -7.13 11.55
N ASN A 27 13.76 -8.42 11.77
CA ASN A 27 13.27 -9.49 10.89
C ASN A 27 11.95 -10.11 11.38
N ARG A 28 11.32 -9.47 12.36
CA ARG A 28 10.05 -9.88 12.95
C ARG A 28 9.25 -8.69 13.45
N ILE A 29 7.96 -8.88 13.61
CA ILE A 29 7.02 -7.87 14.11
C ILE A 29 7.17 -7.77 15.62
N THR A 30 7.76 -6.69 16.10
CA THR A 30 7.88 -6.40 17.53
C THR A 30 6.58 -5.79 18.07
N PRO A 31 6.33 -5.81 19.39
CA PRO A 31 5.14 -5.20 19.96
C PRO A 31 4.90 -3.75 19.54
N PRO A 32 5.90 -2.84 19.50
CA PRO A 32 5.71 -1.48 18.98
C PRO A 32 5.32 -1.44 17.50
N TYR A 33 5.91 -2.29 16.64
CA TYR A 33 5.56 -2.35 15.22
C TYR A 33 4.15 -2.90 14.99
N ARG A 34 3.71 -3.85 15.80
CA ARG A 34 2.33 -4.35 15.77
C ARG A 34 1.32 -3.22 15.97
N VAL A 35 1.56 -2.33 16.94
CA VAL A 35 0.68 -1.17 17.18
C VAL A 35 0.56 -0.29 15.95
N LEU A 36 1.66 -0.05 15.22
CA LEU A 36 1.64 0.75 13.99
C LEU A 36 0.83 0.07 12.89
N ILE A 37 0.97 -1.25 12.73
CA ILE A 37 0.17 -2.03 11.76
C ILE A 37 -1.32 -1.95 12.13
N ASP A 38 -1.67 -2.25 13.39
CA ASP A 38 -3.05 -2.30 13.85
C ASP A 38 -3.77 -0.94 13.76
N LYS A 39 -3.02 0.18 13.84
CA LYS A 39 -3.56 1.54 13.73
C LYS A 39 -3.63 2.08 12.30
N SER A 40 -3.01 1.41 11.34
CA SER A 40 -2.97 1.89 9.96
C SER A 40 -4.23 1.50 9.18
N PRO A 41 -4.98 2.47 8.62
CA PRO A 41 -6.07 2.23 7.70
C PRO A 41 -5.62 2.11 6.24
N PHE A 42 -4.33 2.36 5.96
CA PHE A 42 -3.81 2.47 4.60
C PHE A 42 -2.39 1.92 4.48
N ALA A 43 -2.15 1.22 3.38
CA ALA A 43 -0.80 0.82 2.98
C ALA A 43 -0.63 0.92 1.46
N ALA A 44 0.55 1.31 1.01
CA ALA A 44 0.98 1.12 -0.38
C ALA A 44 1.64 -0.27 -0.48
N LEU A 45 1.13 -1.11 -1.38
CA LEU A 45 1.68 -2.42 -1.71
C LEU A 45 2.52 -2.28 -2.98
N ALA A 46 3.82 -2.50 -2.86
CA ALA A 46 4.73 -2.60 -3.99
C ALA A 46 5.00 -4.07 -4.33
N THR A 47 4.97 -4.40 -5.61
CA THR A 47 5.25 -5.74 -6.15
C THR A 47 6.10 -5.62 -7.39
N CYS A 48 6.74 -6.72 -7.80
CA CYS A 48 7.49 -6.79 -9.04
C CYS A 48 7.12 -8.04 -9.84
N GLY A 49 7.28 -7.97 -11.14
CA GLY A 49 7.02 -9.07 -12.05
C GLY A 49 7.78 -8.88 -13.36
N PRO A 50 7.66 -9.82 -14.29
CA PRO A 50 8.35 -9.73 -15.60
C PRO A 50 8.00 -8.47 -16.38
N GLU A 51 6.77 -7.96 -16.23
CA GLU A 51 6.30 -6.75 -16.89
C GLU A 51 6.70 -5.45 -16.18
N GLY A 52 7.37 -5.54 -15.02
CA GLY A 52 7.86 -4.38 -14.26
C GLY A 52 7.33 -4.30 -12.83
N LEU A 53 7.32 -3.08 -12.33
CA LEU A 53 6.88 -2.76 -10.97
C LEU A 53 5.42 -2.35 -10.94
N ASP A 54 4.73 -2.69 -9.85
CA ASP A 54 3.42 -2.17 -9.51
C ASP A 54 3.44 -1.62 -8.09
N CYS A 55 2.74 -0.50 -7.87
CA CYS A 55 2.53 0.07 -6.55
C CYS A 55 1.07 0.47 -6.41
N SER A 56 0.32 -0.30 -5.64
CA SER A 56 -1.13 -0.15 -5.50
C SER A 56 -1.55 0.29 -4.10
N PRO A 57 -2.51 1.20 -3.97
CA PRO A 57 -3.11 1.53 -2.68
C PRO A 57 -3.92 0.36 -2.14
N ARG A 58 -3.79 0.12 -0.84
CA ARG A 58 -4.60 -0.81 -0.05
C ARG A 58 -5.16 -0.06 1.15
N GLY A 59 -6.45 -0.14 1.35
CA GLY A 59 -7.09 0.60 2.43
C GLY A 59 -8.38 -0.06 2.88
N ASP A 60 -8.62 0.02 4.19
CA ASP A 60 -9.81 -0.49 4.87
C ASP A 60 -9.83 0.11 6.29
N ARG A 61 -10.73 -0.31 7.16
CA ARG A 61 -10.71 0.05 8.58
C ARG A 61 -9.37 -0.33 9.21
N PRO A 62 -8.86 0.44 10.19
CA PRO A 62 -7.61 0.10 10.88
C PRO A 62 -7.61 -1.36 11.35
N GLY A 63 -6.47 -2.04 11.23
CA GLY A 63 -6.34 -3.47 11.53
C GLY A 63 -6.75 -4.40 10.38
N PHE A 64 -6.96 -3.89 9.17
CA PHE A 64 -7.27 -4.73 8.01
C PHE A 64 -6.09 -5.63 7.59
N VAL A 65 -4.86 -5.20 7.81
CA VAL A 65 -3.68 -6.05 7.73
C VAL A 65 -3.50 -6.70 9.10
N ARG A 66 -3.74 -8.00 9.19
CA ARG A 66 -3.66 -8.75 10.45
C ARG A 66 -2.27 -9.29 10.67
N VAL A 67 -1.79 -9.16 11.89
CA VAL A 67 -0.61 -9.86 12.37
C VAL A 67 -1.06 -11.25 12.82
N HIS A 68 -0.73 -12.27 12.03
CA HIS A 68 -1.04 -13.67 12.35
C HIS A 68 -0.08 -14.22 13.42
N ASP A 69 1.21 -14.00 13.22
CA ASP A 69 2.28 -14.30 14.16
C ASP A 69 3.40 -13.24 14.03
N GLU A 70 4.53 -13.43 14.67
CA GLU A 70 5.62 -12.45 14.66
C GLU A 70 6.32 -12.30 13.29
N ARG A 71 5.99 -13.14 12.29
CA ARG A 71 6.57 -13.10 10.95
C ARG A 71 5.57 -13.11 9.82
N THR A 72 4.29 -13.20 10.14
CA THR A 72 3.24 -13.36 9.11
C THR A 72 2.21 -12.24 9.19
N LEU A 73 2.05 -11.54 8.07
CA LEU A 73 0.96 -10.59 7.82
C LEU A 73 -0.07 -11.19 6.87
N MET A 74 -1.33 -10.88 7.10
CA MET A 74 -2.43 -11.29 6.23
C MET A 74 -3.24 -10.07 5.83
N MET A 75 -3.41 -9.85 4.52
CA MET A 75 -4.14 -8.70 3.97
C MET A 75 -5.21 -9.16 3.00
N PRO A 76 -6.49 -8.80 3.21
CA PRO A 76 -7.57 -9.18 2.30
C PRO A 76 -7.46 -8.40 0.99
N ASP A 77 -7.66 -9.07 -0.14
CA ASP A 77 -7.84 -8.41 -1.43
C ASP A 77 -9.32 -8.05 -1.61
N ARG A 78 -9.65 -6.81 -1.29
CA ARG A 78 -11.00 -6.27 -1.41
C ARG A 78 -11.38 -6.07 -2.88
N ARG A 79 -12.67 -5.98 -3.12
CA ARG A 79 -13.19 -5.78 -4.48
C ARG A 79 -12.60 -4.51 -5.11
N GLY A 80 -12.19 -4.60 -6.37
CA GLY A 80 -11.64 -3.52 -7.16
C GLY A 80 -12.02 -3.65 -8.64
N ASN A 81 -11.19 -3.13 -9.52
CA ASN A 81 -11.40 -3.11 -10.97
C ASN A 81 -11.04 -4.41 -11.70
N ASN A 82 -10.65 -5.46 -10.99
CA ASN A 82 -10.24 -6.78 -11.50
C ASN A 82 -8.97 -6.78 -12.39
N ARG A 83 -8.17 -5.71 -12.42
CA ARG A 83 -6.87 -5.73 -13.10
C ARG A 83 -5.91 -6.74 -12.47
N VAL A 84 -5.94 -6.83 -11.14
CA VAL A 84 -5.19 -7.78 -10.29
C VAL A 84 -3.68 -7.79 -10.54
N ASP A 85 -3.11 -6.65 -10.96
CA ASP A 85 -1.70 -6.53 -11.34
C ASP A 85 -0.78 -6.97 -10.20
N SER A 86 -1.00 -6.46 -8.97
CA SER A 86 -0.24 -6.88 -7.78
C SER A 86 -0.31 -8.39 -7.52
N LEU A 87 -1.50 -9.00 -7.67
CA LEU A 87 -1.66 -10.45 -7.44
C LEU A 87 -0.94 -11.27 -8.51
N ARG A 88 -1.01 -10.84 -9.78
CA ARG A 88 -0.24 -11.46 -10.88
C ARG A 88 1.25 -11.41 -10.62
N ASN A 89 1.76 -10.26 -10.15
CA ASN A 89 3.15 -10.12 -9.78
C ASN A 89 3.53 -11.08 -8.66
N ILE A 90 2.76 -11.12 -7.56
CA ILE A 90 3.03 -12.01 -6.41
C ILE A 90 3.10 -13.48 -6.81
N VAL A 91 2.23 -13.93 -7.73
CA VAL A 91 2.24 -15.33 -8.23
C VAL A 91 3.51 -15.64 -9.01
N ARG A 92 4.10 -14.65 -9.71
CA ARG A 92 5.30 -14.82 -10.54
C ARG A 92 6.59 -14.53 -9.78
N ASP A 93 6.56 -13.52 -8.91
CA ASP A 93 7.66 -13.11 -8.06
C ASP A 93 7.10 -12.72 -6.70
N SER A 94 7.44 -13.49 -5.68
CA SER A 94 6.89 -13.32 -4.34
C SER A 94 7.38 -12.08 -3.59
N ARG A 95 8.37 -11.34 -4.11
CA ARG A 95 8.93 -10.16 -3.44
C ARG A 95 7.92 -9.04 -3.37
N VAL A 96 7.70 -8.52 -2.17
CA VAL A 96 6.74 -7.45 -1.91
C VAL A 96 7.27 -6.47 -0.86
N ALA A 97 6.77 -5.25 -0.92
CA ALA A 97 6.97 -4.27 0.14
C ALA A 97 5.64 -3.59 0.50
N LEU A 98 5.46 -3.29 1.78
CA LEU A 98 4.37 -2.48 2.30
C LEU A 98 4.90 -1.20 2.93
N LEU A 99 4.26 -0.08 2.63
CA LEU A 99 4.46 1.19 3.32
C LEU A 99 3.14 1.60 3.98
N PHE A 100 3.09 1.46 5.30
CA PHE A 100 1.93 1.84 6.11
C PHE A 100 1.94 3.33 6.43
N LEU A 101 0.78 3.96 6.30
CA LEU A 101 0.54 5.34 6.69
C LEU A 101 -0.58 5.38 7.73
N ILE A 102 -0.35 6.17 8.78
CA ILE A 102 -1.30 6.36 9.88
C ILE A 102 -1.67 7.84 9.89
N PRO A 103 -2.92 8.21 9.59
CA PRO A 103 -3.36 9.60 9.63
C PRO A 103 -3.02 10.28 10.96
N GLY A 104 -2.38 11.44 10.89
CA GLY A 104 -1.91 12.19 12.06
C GLY A 104 -0.56 11.75 12.63
N SER A 105 -0.01 10.59 12.21
CA SER A 105 1.34 10.17 12.62
C SER A 105 2.39 10.72 11.67
N GLY A 106 3.48 11.26 12.24
CA GLY A 106 4.67 11.61 11.45
C GLY A 106 5.47 10.38 11.00
N SER A 107 5.38 9.26 11.71
CA SER A 107 6.11 8.04 11.37
C SER A 107 5.31 7.17 10.41
N THR A 108 6.01 6.56 9.46
CA THR A 108 5.48 5.50 8.59
C THR A 108 6.19 4.18 8.92
N LEU A 109 5.61 3.04 8.55
CA LEU A 109 6.21 1.73 8.76
C LEU A 109 6.45 1.06 7.42
N ARG A 110 7.67 0.57 7.19
CA ARG A 110 8.02 -0.25 6.03
C ARG A 110 8.13 -1.70 6.43
N VAL A 111 7.59 -2.57 5.59
CA VAL A 111 7.75 -4.03 5.70
C VAL A 111 8.16 -4.56 4.35
N ASN A 112 9.27 -5.27 4.29
CA ASN A 112 9.74 -5.98 3.10
C ASN A 112 9.64 -7.49 3.36
N GLY A 113 9.36 -8.27 2.32
CA GLY A 113 9.28 -9.73 2.46
C GLY A 113 8.76 -10.41 1.22
N ARG A 114 8.19 -11.60 1.43
CA ARG A 114 7.64 -12.44 0.37
C ARG A 114 6.19 -12.76 0.64
N ALA A 115 5.39 -12.78 -0.41
CA ALA A 115 3.97 -13.04 -0.29
C ALA A 115 3.49 -14.17 -1.20
N GLN A 116 2.37 -14.74 -0.80
CA GLN A 116 1.58 -15.70 -1.57
C GLN A 116 0.13 -15.25 -1.58
N VAL A 117 -0.62 -15.68 -2.59
CA VAL A 117 -2.06 -15.40 -2.70
C VAL A 117 -2.82 -16.66 -2.30
N SER A 118 -3.68 -16.56 -1.29
CA SER A 118 -4.51 -17.66 -0.78
C SER A 118 -5.98 -17.48 -1.14
N ALA A 119 -6.62 -18.57 -1.52
CA ALA A 119 -8.08 -18.67 -1.69
C ALA A 119 -8.69 -19.67 -0.69
N ASP A 120 -8.02 -19.92 0.44
CA ASP A 120 -8.52 -20.80 1.51
C ASP A 120 -9.86 -20.29 2.06
N ALA A 121 -10.85 -21.14 2.12
CA ALA A 121 -12.24 -20.78 2.43
C ALA A 121 -12.39 -20.24 3.87
N ASP A 122 -11.71 -20.84 4.84
CA ASP A 122 -11.78 -20.44 6.25
C ASP A 122 -11.06 -19.11 6.45
N LEU A 123 -9.92 -18.94 5.78
CA LEU A 123 -9.19 -17.69 5.79
C LEU A 123 -10.02 -16.55 5.16
N LEU A 124 -10.65 -16.77 4.01
CA LEU A 124 -11.54 -15.80 3.38
C LEU A 124 -12.72 -15.44 4.29
N ALA A 125 -13.33 -16.46 4.91
CA ALA A 125 -14.45 -16.26 5.83
C ALA A 125 -14.06 -15.41 7.05
N SER A 126 -12.84 -15.55 7.54
CA SER A 126 -12.32 -14.76 8.68
C SER A 126 -12.20 -13.27 8.39
N PHE A 127 -12.11 -12.88 7.10
CA PHE A 127 -12.00 -11.49 6.63
C PHE A 127 -13.33 -10.91 6.14
N LYS A 128 -14.47 -11.55 6.41
CA LYS A 128 -15.78 -11.00 6.04
C LYS A 128 -15.97 -9.58 6.62
N MET A 129 -16.49 -8.70 5.77
CA MET A 129 -16.90 -7.36 6.13
C MET A 129 -18.30 -7.10 5.53
N ASP A 130 -19.23 -6.66 6.35
CA ASP A 130 -20.63 -6.45 5.94
C ASP A 130 -21.24 -7.66 5.18
N GLY A 131 -20.94 -8.88 5.68
CA GLY A 131 -21.39 -10.15 5.10
C GLY A 131 -20.63 -10.64 3.86
N LYS A 132 -19.72 -9.84 3.30
CA LYS A 132 -18.95 -10.17 2.08
C LYS A 132 -17.53 -10.59 2.43
N ALA A 133 -17.09 -11.72 1.90
CA ALA A 133 -15.71 -12.18 1.99
C ALA A 133 -14.84 -11.56 0.86
N PRO A 134 -13.53 -11.35 1.08
CA PRO A 134 -12.62 -11.06 -0.02
C PRO A 134 -12.52 -12.26 -0.95
N ARG A 135 -12.03 -12.06 -2.19
CA ARG A 135 -11.80 -13.16 -3.13
C ARG A 135 -10.52 -13.92 -2.86
N THR A 136 -9.53 -13.23 -2.33
CA THR A 136 -8.23 -13.78 -1.96
C THR A 136 -7.68 -13.04 -0.74
N VAL A 137 -6.69 -13.64 -0.10
CA VAL A 137 -5.89 -13.03 0.96
C VAL A 137 -4.42 -13.11 0.56
N ILE A 138 -3.72 -11.99 0.66
CA ILE A 138 -2.27 -11.95 0.53
C ILE A 138 -1.68 -12.34 1.87
N VAL A 139 -0.91 -13.43 1.90
CA VAL A 139 -0.17 -13.91 3.07
C VAL A 139 1.30 -13.57 2.87
N MET A 140 1.83 -12.68 3.70
CA MET A 140 3.18 -12.16 3.57
C MET A 140 4.07 -12.66 4.73
N THR A 141 5.21 -13.23 4.40
CA THR A 141 6.30 -13.51 5.35
C THR A 141 7.20 -12.27 5.44
N VAL A 142 7.37 -11.76 6.66
CA VAL A 142 8.21 -10.59 6.95
C VAL A 142 9.68 -11.00 6.95
N GLU A 143 10.47 -10.35 6.12
CA GLU A 143 11.93 -10.47 6.08
C GLU A 143 12.60 -9.28 6.79
N GLU A 144 12.00 -8.09 6.64
CA GLU A 144 12.52 -6.85 7.21
C GLU A 144 11.37 -5.92 7.57
N ILE A 145 11.42 -5.31 8.75
CA ILE A 145 10.43 -4.33 9.22
C ILE A 145 11.12 -3.22 9.99
N TYR A 146 10.77 -1.95 9.70
CA TYR A 146 11.28 -0.79 10.42
C TYR A 146 10.45 0.47 10.17
N PHE A 147 10.41 1.34 11.19
CA PHE A 147 9.77 2.64 11.04
C PHE A 147 10.64 3.60 10.20
N GLN A 148 9.98 4.46 9.47
CA GLN A 148 10.62 5.59 8.77
C GLN A 148 10.44 6.87 9.58
N CYS A 149 11.43 7.77 9.50
CA CYS A 149 11.38 9.04 10.19
C CYS A 149 10.29 9.97 9.62
N ALA A 150 9.84 10.91 10.45
CA ALA A 150 8.77 11.85 10.11
C ALA A 150 9.12 12.86 9.00
N ARG A 151 10.37 12.95 8.54
CA ARG A 151 10.85 14.03 7.68
C ARG A 151 10.03 14.21 6.39
N ALA A 152 9.62 13.12 5.75
CA ALA A 152 8.81 13.19 4.53
C ALA A 152 7.42 13.75 4.81
N ILE A 153 6.76 13.24 5.85
CA ILE A 153 5.42 13.67 6.29
C ILE A 153 5.45 15.15 6.72
N VAL A 154 6.47 15.56 7.49
CA VAL A 154 6.62 16.94 7.97
C VAL A 154 6.90 17.90 6.80
N ARG A 155 7.82 17.57 5.88
CA ARG A 155 8.12 18.43 4.74
C ARG A 155 6.96 18.59 3.77
N SER A 156 6.15 17.54 3.59
CA SER A 156 4.96 17.58 2.73
C SER A 156 3.75 18.20 3.42
N ASP A 157 3.82 18.41 4.75
CA ASP A 157 2.67 18.87 5.57
C ASP A 157 1.41 18.00 5.35
N LEU A 158 1.63 16.69 5.13
CA LEU A 158 0.64 15.74 4.58
C LEU A 158 -0.65 15.66 5.40
N TRP A 159 -0.56 15.80 6.72
CA TRP A 159 -1.71 15.67 7.62
C TRP A 159 -2.35 17.01 7.99
N ASN A 160 -1.82 18.13 7.49
CA ASN A 160 -2.38 19.44 7.77
C ASN A 160 -3.72 19.61 7.05
N PRO A 161 -4.84 19.82 7.76
CA PRO A 161 -6.14 19.99 7.13
C PRO A 161 -6.22 21.25 6.24
N ASP A 162 -5.43 22.27 6.54
CA ASP A 162 -5.42 23.53 5.78
C ASP A 162 -4.70 23.41 4.43
N LYS A 163 -3.97 22.31 4.22
CA LYS A 163 -3.28 21.99 2.95
C LYS A 163 -4.07 21.03 2.07
N ARG A 164 -5.29 20.69 2.46
CA ARG A 164 -6.15 19.85 1.62
C ARG A 164 -6.51 20.58 0.33
N VAL A 165 -6.25 19.91 -0.78
CA VAL A 165 -6.64 20.43 -2.11
C VAL A 165 -8.17 20.34 -2.25
N ASP A 166 -8.79 21.38 -2.78
CA ASP A 166 -10.21 21.29 -3.16
C ASP A 166 -10.35 20.25 -4.29
N PRO A 167 -11.09 19.14 -4.08
CA PRO A 167 -11.26 18.10 -5.11
C PRO A 167 -11.80 18.65 -6.45
N LYS A 168 -12.51 19.77 -6.44
CA LYS A 168 -13.05 20.42 -7.67
C LYS A 168 -11.95 21.01 -8.56
N THR A 169 -10.75 21.22 -8.03
CA THR A 169 -9.60 21.73 -8.80
C THR A 169 -8.78 20.61 -9.45
N LEU A 170 -9.13 19.35 -9.18
CA LEU A 170 -8.49 18.18 -9.76
C LEU A 170 -9.33 17.58 -10.88
N PRO A 171 -8.71 17.01 -11.92
CA PRO A 171 -9.46 16.28 -12.93
C PRO A 171 -10.17 15.07 -12.29
N THR A 172 -11.42 14.88 -12.67
CA THR A 172 -12.18 13.71 -12.20
C THR A 172 -11.73 12.43 -12.91
N PRO A 173 -11.99 11.25 -12.33
CA PRO A 173 -11.76 9.97 -13.03
C PRO A 173 -12.49 9.90 -14.39
N GLY A 174 -13.72 10.44 -14.48
CA GLY A 174 -14.47 10.50 -15.72
C GLY A 174 -13.78 11.36 -16.77
N GLN A 175 -13.25 12.53 -16.40
CA GLN A 175 -12.47 13.40 -17.31
C GLN A 175 -11.19 12.69 -17.79
N ILE A 176 -10.43 12.08 -16.88
CA ILE A 176 -9.20 11.35 -17.24
C ILE A 176 -9.51 10.22 -18.22
N LEU A 177 -10.55 9.42 -17.95
CA LEU A 177 -10.94 8.31 -18.82
C LEU A 177 -11.41 8.78 -20.20
N ALA A 178 -12.15 9.88 -20.24
CA ALA A 178 -12.61 10.48 -21.51
C ALA A 178 -11.41 10.93 -22.36
N ASP A 179 -10.46 11.64 -21.78
CA ASP A 179 -9.23 12.06 -22.45
C ASP A 179 -8.42 10.88 -22.99
N MET A 180 -8.13 9.88 -22.13
CA MET A 180 -7.34 8.70 -22.48
C MET A 180 -8.02 7.76 -23.50
N SER A 181 -9.31 7.88 -23.69
CA SER A 181 -10.09 7.00 -24.57
C SER A 181 -10.73 7.72 -25.77
N GLU A 182 -10.37 8.97 -26.04
CA GLU A 182 -11.00 9.82 -27.06
C GLU A 182 -12.54 9.87 -26.88
N ASN A 183 -12.97 10.09 -25.65
CA ASN A 183 -14.38 10.12 -25.22
C ASN A 183 -15.18 8.81 -25.37
N ARG A 184 -14.51 7.68 -25.59
CA ARG A 184 -15.17 6.37 -25.71
C ARG A 184 -15.65 5.85 -24.35
N VAL A 185 -14.95 6.19 -23.25
CA VAL A 185 -15.24 5.77 -21.88
C VAL A 185 -15.05 6.97 -20.94
N GLY A 186 -15.88 7.11 -19.93
CA GLY A 186 -15.69 8.16 -18.92
C GLY A 186 -16.75 9.26 -19.03
N GLY A 187 -16.34 10.51 -18.80
CA GLY A 187 -17.20 11.68 -18.82
C GLY A 187 -18.07 11.86 -17.56
N GLU A 188 -18.96 12.85 -17.61
CA GLU A 188 -19.79 13.25 -16.46
C GLU A 188 -20.72 12.13 -15.95
N GLU A 189 -21.24 11.29 -16.84
CA GLU A 189 -22.11 10.18 -16.47
C GLU A 189 -21.35 9.15 -15.63
N TYR A 190 -20.09 8.87 -15.98
CA TYR A 190 -19.22 7.99 -15.22
C TYR A 190 -19.03 8.51 -13.79
N ASP A 191 -18.77 9.79 -13.62
CA ASP A 191 -18.59 10.41 -12.31
C ASP A 191 -19.88 10.45 -11.52
N ARG A 192 -21.00 10.78 -12.17
CA ARG A 192 -22.33 10.79 -11.54
C ARG A 192 -22.74 9.43 -11.00
N ALA A 193 -22.39 8.35 -11.68
CA ALA A 193 -22.67 6.98 -11.26
C ALA A 193 -21.74 6.47 -10.14
N TRP A 194 -20.64 7.15 -9.85
CA TRP A 194 -19.63 6.67 -8.91
C TRP A 194 -20.12 6.44 -7.48
N PRO A 195 -20.87 7.36 -6.82
CA PRO A 195 -21.29 7.16 -5.43
C PRO A 195 -22.12 5.90 -5.23
N GLU A 196 -22.98 5.55 -6.18
CA GLU A 196 -23.79 4.33 -6.12
C GLU A 196 -22.96 3.09 -6.36
N ARG A 197 -22.10 3.10 -7.39
CA ARG A 197 -21.15 2.01 -7.65
C ARG A 197 -20.23 1.74 -6.47
N ALA A 198 -19.73 2.79 -5.83
CA ALA A 198 -18.88 2.68 -4.65
C ALA A 198 -19.61 1.98 -3.50
N ARG A 199 -20.85 2.41 -3.15
CA ARG A 199 -21.65 1.77 -2.10
C ARG A 199 -21.87 0.27 -2.34
N GLN A 200 -22.11 -0.12 -3.59
CA GLN A 200 -22.36 -1.53 -3.94
C GLN A 200 -21.10 -2.39 -3.99
N SER A 201 -19.92 -1.77 -4.18
CA SER A 201 -18.69 -2.48 -4.48
C SER A 201 -17.54 -2.21 -3.49
N LEU A 202 -17.79 -1.49 -2.40
CA LEU A 202 -16.75 -1.14 -1.42
C LEU A 202 -16.21 -2.37 -0.68
N TRP A 203 -17.07 -3.36 -0.48
CA TRP A 203 -16.75 -4.64 0.17
C TRP A 203 -17.08 -5.83 -0.70
#